data_d15b0114b2a446c7213df16d530b8b96
#
_entry.id   d15b0114b2a446c7213df16d530b8b96
#
_cell.length_a   1.000
_cell.length_b   1.000
_cell.length_c   1.000
_cell.angle_alpha   90.00
_cell.angle_beta   90.00
_cell.angle_gamma   90.00
#
_symmetry.space_group_name_H-M   'P 1'
#
loop_
_entity.id
_entity.type
_entity.pdbx_description
1 polymer ?
#
loop_
_entity_poly.entity_id
_entity_poly.type
_entity_poly.pdbx_seq_one_letter_code
_entity_poly.pdbx_strand_id
1 'polypeptide(L)'
;MKIVIAGAGIGGLTAGAALLKQGFDVTILEQAKALGEIGAGVQLSPNATRVLYRLGVGTKLEGLACEPPGKRVRLWSTGQTWPLFDLGAASREVYGFPYLTVHRADLHEALVDAVRAFGPERIRLDQKVEAVEQRDGKVTVQTVSGAVYEADLLIGADGVHSRVRRALFGADEPVYSGVMAWRGVIDVEKLPAHLRTPYGTNWVGPGAHVIHYPLRGHQLINFVGAVERDGWQVESWSERGTIDECLADFDGWHEDVRTMIAAIDVPYKWALMIREPMARWSVGHATLLGDACHPTLPFLAQGAGMALEDGYLIARCLARHRHDAPQALARYEALRLERTARIVRGSAANTQRFHNPALAHAEGAAEYVDREWSEERVKERYNWLFEYDVDAVEI
;
A
#
# COMPACT_ATOMS: atom_id res chain seq x y z
N MET A 1 -18.01 17.58 15.96
CA MET A 1 -16.94 17.94 15.01
C MET A 1 -17.30 17.34 13.67
N LYS A 2 -17.37 18.17 12.65
CA LYS A 2 -17.61 17.80 11.26
C LYS A 2 -16.26 17.67 10.53
N ILE A 3 -16.03 16.54 9.88
CA ILE A 3 -14.76 16.20 9.26
C ILE A 3 -14.99 15.92 7.77
N VAL A 4 -14.19 16.55 6.93
CA VAL A 4 -14.12 16.23 5.50
C VAL A 4 -12.84 15.42 5.25
N ILE A 5 -12.96 14.33 4.50
CA ILE A 5 -11.83 13.52 4.03
C ILE A 5 -11.78 13.63 2.50
N ALA A 6 -10.65 14.05 1.96
CA ALA A 6 -10.42 14.09 0.53
C ALA A 6 -9.77 12.77 0.08
N GLY A 7 -10.50 11.98 -0.71
CA GLY A 7 -10.08 10.68 -1.24
C GLY A 7 -10.74 9.49 -0.54
N ALA A 8 -11.33 8.59 -1.35
CA ALA A 8 -11.91 7.32 -0.90
C ALA A 8 -11.00 6.12 -1.23
N GLY A 9 -9.69 6.30 -1.15
CA GLY A 9 -8.72 5.21 -1.15
C GLY A 9 -8.68 4.45 0.19
N ILE A 10 -7.82 3.45 0.31
CA ILE A 10 -7.68 2.61 1.51
C ILE A 10 -7.55 3.45 2.78
N GLY A 11 -6.67 4.46 2.79
CA GLY A 11 -6.44 5.31 3.96
C GLY A 11 -7.64 6.19 4.32
N GLY A 12 -8.25 6.85 3.34
CA GLY A 12 -9.41 7.72 3.56
C GLY A 12 -10.64 6.96 4.03
N LEU A 13 -10.91 5.78 3.46
CA LEU A 13 -12.00 4.90 3.90
C LEU A 13 -11.75 4.36 5.31
N THR A 14 -10.50 4.00 5.63
CA THR A 14 -10.12 3.55 6.97
C THR A 14 -10.32 4.64 8.01
N ALA A 15 -9.85 5.86 7.73
CA ALA A 15 -10.07 7.02 8.59
C ALA A 15 -11.57 7.31 8.76
N GLY A 16 -12.32 7.26 7.65
CA GLY A 16 -13.77 7.47 7.67
C GLY A 16 -14.50 6.45 8.53
N ALA A 17 -14.23 5.15 8.33
CA ALA A 17 -14.84 4.09 9.13
C ALA A 17 -14.47 4.21 10.61
N ALA A 18 -13.20 4.48 10.94
CA ALA A 18 -12.74 4.64 12.30
C ALA A 18 -13.36 5.85 13.00
N LEU A 19 -13.44 6.98 12.32
CA LEU A 19 -14.04 8.21 12.86
C LEU A 19 -15.56 8.09 13.05
N LEU A 20 -16.26 7.49 12.10
CA LEU A 20 -17.71 7.23 12.21
C LEU A 20 -18.02 6.32 13.39
N LYS A 21 -17.20 5.27 13.63
CA LYS A 21 -17.31 4.43 14.84
C LYS A 21 -17.11 5.22 16.14
N GLN A 22 -16.33 6.30 16.12
CA GLN A 22 -16.13 7.20 17.26
C GLN A 22 -17.23 8.28 17.38
N GLY A 23 -18.22 8.28 16.49
CA GLY A 23 -19.35 9.21 16.51
C GLY A 23 -19.05 10.59 15.95
N PHE A 24 -18.04 10.73 15.10
CA PHE A 24 -17.79 11.97 14.35
C PHE A 24 -18.72 12.07 13.14
N ASP A 25 -19.00 13.29 12.70
CA ASP A 25 -19.73 13.56 11.47
C ASP A 25 -18.76 13.67 10.30
N VAL A 26 -18.71 12.61 9.45
CA VAL A 26 -17.70 12.46 8.38
C VAL A 26 -18.36 12.50 7.02
N THR A 27 -17.74 13.25 6.10
CA THR A 27 -18.01 13.21 4.65
C THR A 27 -16.73 12.92 3.91
N ILE A 28 -16.73 11.89 3.06
CA ILE A 28 -15.60 11.52 2.20
C ILE A 28 -15.88 12.02 0.78
N LEU A 29 -14.96 12.78 0.21
CA LEU A 29 -15.02 13.31 -1.15
C LEU A 29 -14.13 12.46 -2.08
N GLU A 30 -14.70 11.86 -3.11
CA GLU A 30 -13.99 11.04 -4.06
C GLU A 30 -14.08 11.65 -5.47
N GLN A 31 -12.93 11.76 -6.14
CA GLN A 31 -12.85 12.34 -7.48
C GLN A 31 -13.46 11.45 -8.58
N ALA A 32 -13.47 10.14 -8.38
CA ALA A 32 -14.01 9.20 -9.35
C ALA A 32 -15.55 9.27 -9.39
N LYS A 33 -16.12 9.04 -10.60
CA LYS A 33 -17.56 8.96 -10.80
C LYS A 33 -18.17 7.66 -10.31
N ALA A 34 -17.36 6.62 -10.15
CA ALA A 34 -17.72 5.33 -9.61
C ALA A 34 -16.59 4.79 -8.75
N LEU A 35 -16.92 4.08 -7.69
CA LEU A 35 -15.95 3.35 -6.91
C LEU A 35 -15.51 2.11 -7.67
N GLY A 36 -14.22 1.87 -7.71
CA GLY A 36 -13.61 0.71 -8.36
C GLY A 36 -12.10 0.82 -8.32
N GLU A 37 -11.46 -0.32 -8.27
CA GLU A 37 -9.99 -0.41 -8.28
C GLU A 37 -9.56 -1.28 -9.45
N ILE A 38 -8.49 -0.88 -10.14
CA ILE A 38 -7.88 -1.72 -11.18
C ILE A 38 -7.23 -2.91 -10.50
N GLY A 39 -7.58 -4.11 -10.95
CA GLY A 39 -7.22 -5.38 -10.36
C GLY A 39 -5.71 -5.55 -10.13
N ALA A 40 -5.29 -5.49 -8.88
CA ALA A 40 -3.94 -5.84 -8.42
C ALA A 40 -4.06 -6.44 -7.03
N GLY A 41 -3.05 -7.23 -6.65
CA GLY A 41 -2.95 -7.74 -5.30
C GLY A 41 -2.36 -6.71 -4.34
N VAL A 42 -2.69 -6.85 -3.08
CA VAL A 42 -2.06 -6.17 -1.95
C VAL A 42 -1.70 -7.19 -0.88
N GLN A 43 -0.55 -7.01 -0.26
CA GLN A 43 -0.10 -7.81 0.87
C GLN A 43 -0.31 -7.01 2.15
N LEU A 44 -0.91 -7.64 3.15
CA LEU A 44 -1.27 -7.03 4.42
C LEU A 44 -0.63 -7.82 5.56
N SER A 45 0.39 -7.25 6.15
CA SER A 45 1.09 -7.81 7.31
C SER A 45 0.29 -7.62 8.61
N PRO A 46 0.65 -8.30 9.71
CA PRO A 46 -0.11 -8.29 10.97
C PRO A 46 -0.45 -6.90 11.51
N ASN A 47 0.44 -5.92 11.39
CA ASN A 47 0.17 -4.54 11.77
C ASN A 47 -1.02 -3.93 10.99
N ALA A 48 -1.15 -4.27 9.71
CA ALA A 48 -2.24 -3.80 8.84
C ALA A 48 -3.55 -4.56 9.11
N THR A 49 -3.48 -5.89 9.19
CA THR A 49 -4.67 -6.71 9.42
C THR A 49 -5.27 -6.48 10.80
N ARG A 50 -4.46 -6.19 11.82
CA ARG A 50 -4.93 -5.73 13.14
C ARG A 50 -5.94 -4.60 13.00
N VAL A 51 -5.63 -3.57 12.22
CA VAL A 51 -6.55 -2.44 11.98
C VAL A 51 -7.86 -2.91 11.34
N LEU A 52 -7.77 -3.77 10.33
CA LEU A 52 -8.96 -4.29 9.65
C LEU A 52 -9.87 -5.09 10.58
N TYR A 53 -9.29 -5.92 11.45
CA TYR A 53 -10.07 -6.67 12.45
C TYR A 53 -10.71 -5.72 13.48
N ARG A 54 -10.01 -4.68 13.96
CA ARG A 54 -10.57 -3.65 14.85
C ARG A 54 -11.74 -2.88 14.24
N LEU A 55 -11.70 -2.69 12.93
CA LEU A 55 -12.79 -2.07 12.19
C LEU A 55 -13.95 -3.03 11.87
N GLY A 56 -13.76 -4.35 12.06
CA GLY A 56 -14.73 -5.38 11.67
C GLY A 56 -14.70 -5.71 10.18
N VAL A 57 -13.68 -5.23 9.47
CA VAL A 57 -13.46 -5.51 8.03
C VAL A 57 -12.73 -6.84 7.83
N GLY A 58 -11.85 -7.21 8.76
CA GLY A 58 -11.01 -8.42 8.65
C GLY A 58 -11.82 -9.70 8.43
N THR A 59 -12.92 -9.89 9.17
CA THR A 59 -13.79 -11.07 9.04
C THR A 59 -14.48 -11.17 7.67
N LYS A 60 -14.76 -10.04 7.02
CA LYS A 60 -15.32 -10.03 5.65
C LYS A 60 -14.31 -10.52 4.62
N LEU A 61 -13.03 -10.33 4.88
CA LEU A 61 -11.94 -10.71 3.99
C LEU A 61 -11.52 -12.18 4.14
N GLU A 62 -11.84 -12.86 5.25
CA GLU A 62 -11.40 -14.23 5.53
C GLU A 62 -11.79 -15.24 4.43
N GLY A 63 -12.94 -15.05 3.77
CA GLY A 63 -13.38 -15.88 2.65
C GLY A 63 -12.80 -15.50 1.28
N LEU A 64 -12.19 -14.35 1.16
CA LEU A 64 -11.68 -13.77 -0.09
C LEU A 64 -10.15 -13.71 -0.15
N ALA A 65 -9.52 -13.56 1.01
CA ALA A 65 -8.07 -13.47 1.14
C ALA A 65 -7.40 -14.85 1.06
N CYS A 66 -6.08 -14.83 0.82
CA CYS A 66 -5.24 -15.99 1.06
C CYS A 66 -4.33 -15.71 2.27
N GLU A 67 -4.07 -16.74 3.06
CA GLU A 67 -3.05 -16.79 4.11
C GLU A 67 -1.87 -17.60 3.60
N PRO A 68 -0.85 -16.98 2.97
CA PRO A 68 0.28 -17.76 2.50
C PRO A 68 1.01 -18.38 3.70
N PRO A 69 1.43 -19.67 3.62
CA PRO A 69 2.14 -20.33 4.71
C PRO A 69 3.52 -19.73 4.97
N GLY A 70 4.08 -19.04 3.98
CA GLY A 70 5.39 -18.38 4.10
C GLY A 70 5.76 -17.59 2.86
N LYS A 71 6.92 -16.96 2.91
CA LYS A 71 7.57 -16.31 1.76
C LYS A 71 8.86 -17.02 1.38
N ARG A 72 9.20 -16.90 0.09
CA ARG A 72 10.40 -17.49 -0.50
C ARG A 72 11.16 -16.45 -1.33
N VAL A 73 12.46 -16.62 -1.40
CA VAL A 73 13.32 -15.95 -2.38
C VAL A 73 13.75 -16.99 -3.41
N ARG A 74 13.72 -16.62 -4.67
CA ARG A 74 14.22 -17.47 -5.79
C ARG A 74 15.21 -16.69 -6.63
N LEU A 75 16.25 -17.37 -7.09
CA LEU A 75 17.23 -16.79 -7.98
C LEU A 75 16.68 -16.73 -9.41
N TRP A 76 16.78 -15.59 -10.04
CA TRP A 76 16.25 -15.28 -11.37
C TRP A 76 16.64 -16.28 -12.48
N SER A 77 17.87 -16.81 -12.44
CA SER A 77 18.45 -17.64 -13.52
C SER A 77 18.24 -19.14 -13.30
N THR A 78 18.40 -19.64 -12.09
CA THR A 78 18.39 -21.09 -11.79
C THR A 78 17.10 -21.56 -11.13
N GLY A 79 16.30 -20.64 -10.59
CA GLY A 79 15.13 -20.98 -9.77
C GLY A 79 15.49 -21.57 -8.40
N GLN A 80 16.77 -21.59 -8.00
CA GLN A 80 17.17 -21.99 -6.65
C GLN A 80 16.35 -21.21 -5.63
N THR A 81 15.85 -21.91 -4.61
CA THR A 81 14.84 -21.37 -3.70
C THR A 81 15.32 -21.42 -2.25
N TRP A 82 15.12 -20.33 -1.53
CA TRP A 82 15.36 -20.19 -0.10
C TRP A 82 14.07 -19.82 0.62
N PRO A 83 13.78 -20.40 1.81
CA PRO A 83 12.73 -19.89 2.67
C PRO A 83 13.11 -18.50 3.18
N LEU A 84 12.15 -17.57 3.25
CA LEU A 84 12.37 -16.24 3.77
C LEU A 84 11.87 -16.13 5.21
N PHE A 85 10.62 -16.43 5.44
CA PHE A 85 10.01 -16.54 6.77
C PHE A 85 8.67 -17.28 6.68
N ASP A 86 8.30 -17.88 7.81
CA ASP A 86 7.00 -18.50 7.99
C ASP A 86 5.93 -17.45 8.27
N LEU A 87 4.75 -17.70 7.73
CA LEU A 87 3.53 -16.90 7.90
C LEU A 87 2.38 -17.84 8.33
N GLY A 88 1.18 -17.58 7.91
CA GLY A 88 0.04 -18.42 8.24
C GLY A 88 -0.14 -18.54 9.76
N ALA A 89 -0.09 -19.75 10.28
CA ALA A 89 -0.25 -20.01 11.72
C ALA A 89 0.78 -19.27 12.58
N ALA A 90 2.06 -19.23 12.13
CA ALA A 90 3.14 -18.52 12.85
C ALA A 90 2.86 -17.03 13.00
N SER A 91 2.27 -16.39 11.98
CA SER A 91 1.89 -14.98 12.06
C SER A 91 0.82 -14.72 13.12
N ARG A 92 -0.18 -15.59 13.22
CA ARG A 92 -1.24 -15.50 14.24
C ARG A 92 -0.70 -15.76 15.64
N GLU A 93 0.21 -16.73 15.79
CA GLU A 93 0.82 -17.07 17.08
C GLU A 93 1.71 -15.94 17.61
N VAL A 94 2.59 -15.38 16.77
CA VAL A 94 3.57 -14.38 17.19
C VAL A 94 2.96 -12.98 17.29
N TYR A 95 2.13 -12.58 16.32
CA TYR A 95 1.64 -11.21 16.21
C TYR A 95 0.14 -11.06 16.56
N GLY A 96 -0.58 -12.16 16.77
CA GLY A 96 -2.01 -12.20 17.08
C GLY A 96 -2.93 -11.97 15.87
N PHE A 97 -2.38 -11.71 14.69
CA PHE A 97 -3.13 -11.42 13.46
C PHE A 97 -2.50 -12.11 12.25
N PRO A 98 -3.31 -12.45 11.22
CA PRO A 98 -2.81 -13.12 10.03
C PRO A 98 -2.02 -12.16 9.12
N TYR A 99 -1.13 -12.76 8.33
CA TYR A 99 -0.63 -12.13 7.11
C TYR A 99 -1.56 -12.52 5.96
N LEU A 100 -2.10 -11.53 5.24
CA LEU A 100 -3.05 -11.75 4.16
C LEU A 100 -2.51 -11.26 2.81
N THR A 101 -2.84 -11.98 1.75
CA THR A 101 -2.79 -11.47 0.38
C THR A 101 -4.22 -11.33 -0.14
N VAL A 102 -4.56 -10.13 -0.59
CA VAL A 102 -5.94 -9.75 -0.92
C VAL A 102 -5.98 -9.08 -2.28
N HIS A 103 -7.02 -9.33 -3.04
CA HIS A 103 -7.28 -8.53 -4.23
C HIS A 103 -7.69 -7.12 -3.80
N ARG A 104 -7.06 -6.08 -4.36
CA ARG A 104 -7.23 -4.69 -3.90
C ARG A 104 -8.68 -4.21 -3.98
N ALA A 105 -9.42 -4.64 -5.00
CA ALA A 105 -10.83 -4.30 -5.11
C ALA A 105 -11.67 -4.90 -3.96
N ASP A 106 -11.37 -6.11 -3.52
CA ASP A 106 -12.10 -6.77 -2.44
C ASP A 106 -11.85 -6.08 -1.09
N LEU A 107 -10.61 -5.63 -0.85
CA LEU A 107 -10.27 -4.80 0.31
C LEU A 107 -10.99 -3.45 0.28
N HIS A 108 -10.97 -2.79 -0.89
CA HIS A 108 -11.62 -1.50 -1.08
C HIS A 108 -13.13 -1.59 -0.86
N GLU A 109 -13.80 -2.57 -1.46
CA GLU A 109 -15.23 -2.82 -1.29
C GLU A 109 -15.59 -3.08 0.19
N ALA A 110 -14.82 -3.90 0.88
CA ALA A 110 -15.03 -4.17 2.31
C ALA A 110 -14.91 -2.89 3.18
N LEU A 111 -13.99 -1.98 2.84
CA LEU A 111 -13.86 -0.68 3.51
C LEU A 111 -14.99 0.29 3.14
N VAL A 112 -15.41 0.32 1.88
CA VAL A 112 -16.59 1.09 1.42
C VAL A 112 -17.84 0.66 2.19
N ASP A 113 -18.07 -0.64 2.34
CA ASP A 113 -19.19 -1.18 3.10
C ASP A 113 -19.13 -0.78 4.56
N ALA A 114 -17.93 -0.76 5.17
CA ALA A 114 -17.76 -0.33 6.55
C ALA A 114 -18.14 1.14 6.76
N VAL A 115 -17.88 2.00 5.77
CA VAL A 115 -18.32 3.41 5.80
C VAL A 115 -19.81 3.53 5.51
N ARG A 116 -20.32 2.85 4.49
CA ARG A 116 -21.73 2.91 4.08
C ARG A 116 -22.69 2.34 5.09
N ALA A 117 -22.24 1.51 6.03
CA ALA A 117 -23.02 1.07 7.16
C ALA A 117 -23.50 2.23 8.05
N PHE A 118 -22.86 3.40 7.98
CA PHE A 118 -23.26 4.64 8.65
C PHE A 118 -24.08 5.60 7.76
N GLY A 119 -24.37 5.19 6.53
CA GLY A 119 -25.16 5.94 5.54
C GLY A 119 -24.44 6.03 4.19
N PRO A 120 -25.15 5.76 3.08
CA PRO A 120 -24.56 5.79 1.72
C PRO A 120 -24.10 7.20 1.32
N GLU A 121 -24.67 8.25 1.92
CA GLU A 121 -24.35 9.66 1.68
C GLU A 121 -22.98 10.06 2.27
N ARG A 122 -22.34 9.21 3.08
CA ARG A 122 -21.02 9.48 3.66
C ARG A 122 -19.91 9.56 2.63
N ILE A 123 -20.10 8.93 1.46
CA ILE A 123 -19.15 8.99 0.34
C ILE A 123 -19.81 9.77 -0.80
N ARG A 124 -19.18 10.86 -1.20
CA ARG A 124 -19.61 11.74 -2.31
C ARG A 124 -18.67 11.53 -3.48
N LEU A 125 -19.20 10.99 -4.57
CA LEU A 125 -18.48 10.76 -5.83
C LEU A 125 -18.47 12.02 -6.71
N ASP A 126 -17.56 12.06 -7.69
CA ASP A 126 -17.38 13.19 -8.63
C ASP A 126 -17.08 14.52 -7.88
N GLN A 127 -16.35 14.41 -6.76
CA GLN A 127 -15.97 15.53 -5.88
C GLN A 127 -14.45 15.69 -5.81
N LYS A 128 -13.83 16.01 -6.94
CA LYS A 128 -12.38 16.29 -6.98
C LYS A 128 -12.10 17.61 -6.28
N VAL A 129 -11.26 17.59 -5.25
CA VAL A 129 -10.82 18.78 -4.53
C VAL A 129 -10.02 19.69 -5.46
N GLU A 130 -10.34 20.98 -5.46
CA GLU A 130 -9.67 22.02 -6.22
C GLU A 130 -8.94 23.01 -5.33
N ALA A 131 -9.62 23.53 -4.29
CA ALA A 131 -9.07 24.51 -3.37
C ALA A 131 -9.40 24.18 -1.92
N VAL A 132 -8.53 24.60 -1.02
CA VAL A 132 -8.67 24.49 0.44
C VAL A 132 -8.34 25.83 1.07
N GLU A 133 -9.23 26.36 1.90
CA GLU A 133 -9.03 27.57 2.68
C GLU A 133 -9.27 27.27 4.17
N GLN A 134 -8.52 27.95 5.01
CA GLN A 134 -8.70 27.88 6.46
C GLN A 134 -8.93 29.26 7.03
N ARG A 135 -10.03 29.43 7.75
CA ARG A 135 -10.37 30.70 8.40
C ARG A 135 -11.16 30.44 9.68
N ASP A 136 -10.83 31.18 10.72
CA ASP A 136 -11.59 31.20 12.01
C ASP A 136 -11.81 29.79 12.60
N GLY A 137 -10.80 28.91 12.51
CA GLY A 137 -10.86 27.53 13.02
C GLY A 137 -11.73 26.59 12.20
N LYS A 138 -12.07 26.97 10.96
CA LYS A 138 -12.81 26.14 10.00
C LYS A 138 -12.01 25.90 8.74
N VAL A 139 -12.39 24.86 8.03
CA VAL A 139 -11.83 24.53 6.71
C VAL A 139 -12.96 24.56 5.68
N THR A 140 -12.71 25.27 4.59
CA THR A 140 -13.58 25.28 3.41
C THR A 140 -12.88 24.53 2.28
N VAL A 141 -13.54 23.50 1.76
CA VAL A 141 -13.08 22.68 0.64
C VAL A 141 -13.95 22.97 -0.57
N GLN A 142 -13.35 23.45 -1.65
CA GLN A 142 -14.03 23.65 -2.93
C GLN A 142 -13.64 22.52 -3.88
N THR A 143 -14.61 22.02 -4.63
CA THR A 143 -14.40 20.98 -5.64
C THR A 143 -14.48 21.53 -7.06
N VAL A 144 -13.88 20.81 -8.01
CA VAL A 144 -13.93 21.17 -9.45
C VAL A 144 -15.37 21.31 -9.96
N SER A 145 -16.33 20.59 -9.37
CA SER A 145 -17.77 20.71 -9.72
C SER A 145 -18.42 21.98 -9.18
N GLY A 146 -17.69 22.82 -8.42
CA GLY A 146 -18.19 24.02 -7.78
C GLY A 146 -18.88 23.80 -6.44
N ALA A 147 -18.96 22.55 -5.94
CA ALA A 147 -19.50 22.27 -4.62
C ALA A 147 -18.55 22.77 -3.53
N VAL A 148 -19.12 23.30 -2.43
CA VAL A 148 -18.38 23.83 -1.28
C VAL A 148 -18.76 23.04 -0.03
N TYR A 149 -17.75 22.62 0.71
CA TYR A 149 -17.88 21.88 1.96
C TYR A 149 -17.19 22.64 3.11
N GLU A 150 -17.96 22.99 4.14
CA GLU A 150 -17.40 23.57 5.36
C GLU A 150 -17.29 22.50 6.45
N ALA A 151 -16.15 22.46 7.13
CA ALA A 151 -15.85 21.48 8.16
C ALA A 151 -15.03 22.08 9.31
N ASP A 152 -14.96 21.37 10.42
CA ASP A 152 -14.06 21.69 11.53
C ASP A 152 -12.64 21.19 11.25
N LEU A 153 -12.51 20.17 10.38
CA LEU A 153 -11.24 19.51 10.07
C LEU A 153 -11.26 18.89 8.68
N LEU A 154 -10.11 18.96 8.00
CA LEU A 154 -9.84 18.29 6.72
C LEU A 154 -8.73 17.25 6.86
N ILE A 155 -8.96 16.07 6.29
CA ILE A 155 -7.96 15.02 6.13
C ILE A 155 -7.70 14.82 4.64
N GLY A 156 -6.49 15.11 4.17
CA GLY A 156 -6.05 14.86 2.81
C GLY A 156 -5.56 13.42 2.66
N ALA A 157 -6.37 12.57 2.02
CA ALA A 157 -6.09 11.16 1.69
C ALA A 157 -6.16 10.94 0.16
N ASP A 158 -5.84 11.97 -0.61
CA ASP A 158 -6.03 12.09 -2.05
C ASP A 158 -4.81 11.64 -2.87
N GLY A 159 -3.95 10.80 -2.27
CA GLY A 159 -2.92 10.04 -2.94
C GLY A 159 -1.66 10.84 -3.30
N VAL A 160 -0.79 10.24 -4.13
CA VAL A 160 0.53 10.78 -4.48
C VAL A 160 0.47 12.15 -5.16
N HIS A 161 -0.62 12.45 -5.89
CA HIS A 161 -0.88 13.73 -6.54
C HIS A 161 -1.77 14.68 -5.71
N SER A 162 -1.73 14.55 -4.39
CA SER A 162 -2.58 15.26 -3.45
C SER A 162 -2.72 16.75 -3.74
N ARG A 163 -3.96 17.20 -3.93
CA ARG A 163 -4.33 18.61 -4.02
C ARG A 163 -4.33 19.28 -2.64
N VAL A 164 -4.71 18.52 -1.61
CA VAL A 164 -4.65 18.98 -0.22
C VAL A 164 -3.20 19.25 0.17
N ARG A 165 -2.25 18.35 -0.14
CA ARG A 165 -0.82 18.58 0.09
C ARG A 165 -0.34 19.89 -0.59
N ARG A 166 -0.69 20.04 -1.87
CA ARG A 166 -0.32 21.25 -2.64
C ARG A 166 -0.88 22.53 -2.02
N ALA A 167 -2.12 22.50 -1.53
CA ALA A 167 -2.74 23.64 -0.87
C ALA A 167 -2.09 23.99 0.47
N LEU A 168 -1.65 22.99 1.24
CA LEU A 168 -1.06 23.20 2.57
C LEU A 168 0.43 23.54 2.53
N PHE A 169 1.19 22.96 1.60
CA PHE A 169 2.66 22.99 1.60
C PHE A 169 3.30 23.52 0.31
N GLY A 170 2.47 23.88 -0.68
CA GLY A 170 2.95 24.34 -1.97
C GLY A 170 3.16 23.21 -2.99
N ALA A 171 3.56 23.59 -4.20
CA ALA A 171 3.80 22.66 -5.28
C ALA A 171 5.09 21.85 -5.02
N ASP A 172 4.99 20.57 -5.15
CA ASP A 172 6.04 19.58 -4.99
C ASP A 172 5.69 18.39 -5.88
N GLU A 173 6.59 17.98 -6.74
CA GLU A 173 6.35 16.88 -7.67
C GLU A 173 7.13 15.63 -7.23
N PRO A 174 6.57 14.41 -7.40
CA PRO A 174 7.29 13.19 -7.13
C PRO A 174 8.44 13.01 -8.14
N VAL A 175 9.46 12.27 -7.71
CA VAL A 175 10.63 11.98 -8.53
C VAL A 175 10.57 10.53 -9.00
N TYR A 176 10.91 10.29 -10.25
CA TYR A 176 11.03 8.92 -10.76
C TYR A 176 12.17 8.18 -10.07
N SER A 177 11.89 6.97 -9.57
CA SER A 177 12.86 6.17 -8.79
C SER A 177 13.92 5.47 -9.64
N GLY A 178 13.84 5.53 -10.97
CA GLY A 178 14.63 4.72 -11.86
C GLY A 178 14.09 3.29 -12.05
N VAL A 179 12.92 2.98 -11.48
CA VAL A 179 12.31 1.65 -11.56
C VAL A 179 10.92 1.73 -12.18
N MET A 180 10.72 0.96 -13.24
CA MET A 180 9.42 0.71 -13.85
C MET A 180 8.88 -0.65 -13.34
N ALA A 181 7.59 -0.73 -13.12
CA ALA A 181 6.96 -1.96 -12.70
C ALA A 181 5.92 -2.45 -13.72
N TRP A 182 6.02 -3.72 -14.05
CA TRP A 182 4.99 -4.52 -14.69
C TRP A 182 4.06 -5.09 -13.63
N ARG A 183 2.78 -5.17 -13.94
CA ARG A 183 1.83 -5.90 -13.11
C ARG A 183 0.77 -6.59 -13.94
N GLY A 184 0.29 -7.70 -13.42
CA GLY A 184 -0.80 -8.46 -13.99
C GLY A 184 -1.42 -9.39 -12.98
N VAL A 185 -2.58 -9.90 -13.33
CA VAL A 185 -3.26 -10.97 -12.59
C VAL A 185 -3.38 -12.15 -13.54
N ILE A 186 -3.12 -13.33 -13.02
CA ILE A 186 -3.09 -14.58 -13.80
C ILE A 186 -4.12 -15.53 -13.20
N ASP A 187 -4.99 -16.07 -14.03
CA ASP A 187 -5.84 -17.18 -13.64
C ASP A 187 -4.95 -18.42 -13.39
N VAL A 188 -5.09 -19.02 -12.23
CA VAL A 188 -4.27 -20.16 -11.81
C VAL A 188 -4.41 -21.34 -12.75
N GLU A 189 -5.56 -21.49 -13.43
CA GLU A 189 -5.79 -22.60 -14.36
C GLU A 189 -4.91 -22.52 -15.62
N LYS A 190 -4.44 -21.30 -15.97
CA LYS A 190 -3.50 -21.11 -17.07
C LYS A 190 -2.07 -21.53 -16.75
N LEU A 191 -1.77 -21.78 -15.47
CA LEU A 191 -0.42 -22.10 -15.01
C LEU A 191 -0.24 -23.61 -14.85
N PRO A 192 0.97 -24.13 -15.10
CA PRO A 192 1.30 -25.52 -14.76
C PRO A 192 1.24 -25.74 -13.24
N ALA A 193 0.98 -26.97 -12.81
CA ALA A 193 0.70 -27.30 -11.41
C ALA A 193 1.79 -26.83 -10.42
N HIS A 194 3.07 -26.86 -10.81
CA HIS A 194 4.19 -26.45 -9.95
C HIS A 194 4.25 -24.94 -9.69
N LEU A 195 3.56 -24.11 -10.50
CA LEU A 195 3.43 -22.66 -10.29
C LEU A 195 2.18 -22.26 -9.49
N ARG A 196 1.27 -23.18 -9.25
CA ARG A 196 0.05 -22.97 -8.42
C ARG A 196 0.39 -23.05 -6.93
N THR A 197 1.41 -22.28 -6.51
CA THR A 197 1.95 -22.34 -5.15
C THR A 197 1.18 -21.40 -4.19
N PRO A 198 0.96 -21.81 -2.93
CA PRO A 198 0.35 -20.93 -1.92
C PRO A 198 1.31 -19.88 -1.35
N TYR A 199 2.59 -19.95 -1.69
CA TYR A 199 3.63 -19.07 -1.13
C TYR A 199 3.70 -17.73 -1.85
N GLY A 200 3.99 -16.66 -1.09
CA GLY A 200 4.53 -15.44 -1.66
C GLY A 200 5.99 -15.65 -2.10
N THR A 201 6.33 -15.28 -3.32
CA THR A 201 7.66 -15.55 -3.86
C THR A 201 8.28 -14.29 -4.45
N ASN A 202 9.53 -14.01 -4.06
CA ASN A 202 10.39 -12.99 -4.63
C ASN A 202 11.46 -13.65 -5.49
N TRP A 203 11.46 -13.37 -6.78
CA TRP A 203 12.57 -13.68 -7.67
C TRP A 203 13.51 -12.48 -7.71
N VAL A 204 14.77 -12.67 -7.38
CA VAL A 204 15.77 -11.61 -7.33
C VAL A 204 16.84 -11.80 -8.38
N GLY A 205 17.24 -10.71 -9.03
CA GLY A 205 18.22 -10.73 -10.12
C GLY A 205 18.89 -9.37 -10.33
N PRO A 206 19.93 -9.29 -11.15
CA PRO A 206 20.61 -8.03 -11.42
C PRO A 206 19.67 -7.05 -12.12
N GLY A 207 19.47 -5.87 -11.55
CA GLY A 207 18.64 -4.80 -12.11
C GLY A 207 17.13 -5.05 -12.17
N ALA A 208 16.64 -6.21 -11.68
CA ALA A 208 15.23 -6.54 -11.72
C ALA A 208 14.82 -7.54 -10.62
N HIS A 209 13.52 -7.57 -10.30
CA HIS A 209 12.92 -8.62 -9.49
C HIS A 209 11.47 -8.89 -9.87
N VAL A 210 10.96 -10.06 -9.50
CA VAL A 210 9.54 -10.40 -9.67
C VAL A 210 8.97 -10.85 -8.34
N ILE A 211 7.79 -10.34 -8.01
CA ILE A 211 7.02 -10.78 -6.85
C ILE A 211 5.70 -11.37 -7.34
N HIS A 212 5.39 -12.57 -6.89
CA HIS A 212 4.08 -13.16 -7.13
C HIS A 212 3.52 -13.82 -5.87
N TYR A 213 2.20 -13.82 -5.75
CA TYR A 213 1.49 -14.40 -4.61
C TYR A 213 0.02 -14.71 -4.95
N PRO A 214 -0.61 -15.67 -4.24
CA PRO A 214 -2.00 -16.06 -4.52
C PRO A 214 -3.00 -14.99 -4.07
N LEU A 215 -4.15 -14.95 -4.74
CA LEU A 215 -5.31 -14.11 -4.44
C LEU A 215 -6.60 -14.93 -4.54
N ARG A 216 -7.69 -14.42 -3.94
CA ARG A 216 -9.06 -14.95 -4.07
C ARG A 216 -9.14 -16.47 -3.85
N GLY A 217 -8.71 -16.93 -2.67
CA GLY A 217 -8.74 -18.36 -2.34
C GLY A 217 -7.89 -19.21 -3.29
N HIS A 218 -6.75 -18.70 -3.74
CA HIS A 218 -5.83 -19.34 -4.69
C HIS A 218 -6.35 -19.50 -6.12
N GLN A 219 -7.39 -18.78 -6.52
CA GLN A 219 -7.89 -18.79 -7.90
C GLN A 219 -7.06 -17.93 -8.84
N LEU A 220 -6.40 -16.89 -8.29
CA LEU A 220 -5.59 -15.95 -9.05
C LEU A 220 -4.18 -15.87 -8.47
N ILE A 221 -3.22 -15.52 -9.33
CA ILE A 221 -1.86 -15.13 -8.94
C ILE A 221 -1.66 -13.67 -9.31
N ASN A 222 -1.24 -12.86 -8.33
CA ASN A 222 -0.74 -11.52 -8.61
C ASN A 222 0.70 -11.60 -9.10
N PHE A 223 1.02 -10.85 -10.13
CA PHE A 223 2.37 -10.71 -10.68
C PHE A 223 2.79 -9.25 -10.65
N VAL A 224 3.97 -8.96 -10.12
CA VAL A 224 4.65 -7.66 -10.20
C VAL A 224 6.09 -7.88 -10.58
N GLY A 225 6.51 -7.36 -11.73
CA GLY A 225 7.90 -7.39 -12.18
C GLY A 225 8.48 -5.97 -12.18
N ALA A 226 9.50 -5.71 -11.38
CA ALA A 226 10.16 -4.40 -11.28
C ALA A 226 11.49 -4.44 -12.01
N VAL A 227 11.75 -3.45 -12.88
CA VAL A 227 12.94 -3.38 -13.75
C VAL A 227 13.54 -1.98 -13.63
N GLU A 228 14.85 -1.90 -13.41
CA GLU A 228 15.59 -0.64 -13.53
C GLU A 228 15.57 -0.17 -14.98
N ARG A 229 15.11 1.05 -15.20
CA ARG A 229 15.00 1.61 -16.55
C ARG A 229 15.15 3.12 -16.53
N ASP A 230 16.15 3.61 -17.21
CA ASP A 230 16.33 5.04 -17.43
C ASP A 230 15.28 5.59 -18.40
N GLY A 231 14.86 6.85 -18.16
CA GLY A 231 14.07 7.62 -19.12
C GLY A 231 12.57 7.26 -19.21
N TRP A 232 12.06 6.29 -18.47
CA TRP A 232 10.62 6.02 -18.40
C TRP A 232 9.95 6.93 -17.37
N GLN A 233 8.98 7.74 -17.80
CA GLN A 233 8.32 8.74 -16.94
C GLN A 233 6.80 8.71 -17.03
N VAL A 234 6.20 7.71 -17.70
CA VAL A 234 4.74 7.63 -17.77
C VAL A 234 4.19 7.12 -16.45
N GLU A 235 3.63 8.02 -15.67
CA GLU A 235 2.95 7.73 -14.41
C GLU A 235 1.46 7.52 -14.66
N SER A 236 1.10 6.29 -15.02
CA SER A 236 -0.30 5.91 -15.25
C SER A 236 -0.57 4.51 -14.69
N TRP A 237 -1.54 4.41 -13.81
CA TRP A 237 -1.98 3.11 -13.27
C TRP A 237 -2.66 2.23 -14.33
N SER A 238 -3.05 2.79 -15.47
CA SER A 238 -3.78 2.13 -16.56
C SER A 238 -3.00 2.04 -17.85
N GLU A 239 -1.70 2.41 -17.86
CA GLU A 239 -0.87 2.25 -19.05
C GLU A 239 -0.70 0.77 -19.38
N ARG A 240 -1.16 0.37 -20.56
CA ARG A 240 -1.05 -1.00 -21.04
C ARG A 240 0.27 -1.22 -21.75
N GLY A 241 0.91 -2.33 -21.45
CA GLY A 241 2.01 -2.86 -22.24
C GLY A 241 1.57 -4.10 -23.03
N THR A 242 2.53 -4.74 -23.68
CA THR A 242 2.33 -6.04 -24.34
C THR A 242 3.06 -7.15 -23.58
N ILE A 243 2.65 -8.39 -23.81
CA ILE A 243 3.34 -9.56 -23.28
C ILE A 243 4.79 -9.62 -23.82
N ASP A 244 4.98 -9.32 -25.11
CA ASP A 244 6.31 -9.33 -25.74
C ASP A 244 7.24 -8.30 -25.12
N GLU A 245 6.77 -7.08 -24.84
CA GLU A 245 7.56 -6.07 -24.12
C GLU A 245 7.94 -6.56 -22.72
N CYS A 246 7.02 -7.17 -21.97
CA CYS A 246 7.29 -7.72 -20.66
C CYS A 246 8.29 -8.89 -20.74
N LEU A 247 8.13 -9.80 -21.67
CA LEU A 247 9.07 -10.91 -21.89
C LEU A 247 10.47 -10.43 -22.27
N ALA A 248 10.58 -9.34 -23.03
CA ALA A 248 11.86 -8.74 -23.39
C ALA A 248 12.60 -8.15 -22.17
N ASP A 249 11.87 -7.55 -21.23
CA ASP A 249 12.44 -7.03 -19.98
C ASP A 249 12.95 -8.14 -19.04
N PHE A 250 12.42 -9.35 -19.19
CA PHE A 250 12.82 -10.54 -18.42
C PHE A 250 13.50 -11.59 -19.33
N ASP A 251 14.22 -11.14 -20.35
CA ASP A 251 14.99 -12.06 -21.18
C ASP A 251 16.11 -12.74 -20.37
N GLY A 252 16.34 -14.02 -20.63
CA GLY A 252 17.28 -14.85 -19.86
C GLY A 252 16.81 -15.24 -18.44
N TRP A 253 15.65 -14.79 -17.97
CA TRP A 253 15.09 -15.24 -16.71
C TRP A 253 14.56 -16.68 -16.79
N HIS A 254 14.50 -17.33 -15.62
CA HIS A 254 14.00 -18.70 -15.47
C HIS A 254 12.64 -18.88 -16.17
N GLU A 255 12.43 -20.06 -16.75
CA GLU A 255 11.22 -20.39 -17.53
C GLU A 255 9.92 -20.20 -16.72
N ASP A 256 9.94 -20.41 -15.40
CA ASP A 256 8.79 -20.18 -14.52
C ASP A 256 8.30 -18.72 -14.58
N VAL A 257 9.24 -17.75 -14.59
CA VAL A 257 8.90 -16.32 -14.67
C VAL A 257 8.32 -16.00 -16.05
N ARG A 258 8.94 -16.49 -17.10
CA ARG A 258 8.50 -16.29 -18.49
C ARG A 258 7.14 -16.93 -18.75
N THR A 259 6.89 -18.12 -18.17
CA THR A 259 5.58 -18.80 -18.23
C THR A 259 4.50 -17.99 -17.51
N MET A 260 4.78 -17.41 -16.34
CA MET A 260 3.84 -16.53 -15.67
C MET A 260 3.52 -15.27 -16.49
N ILE A 261 4.54 -14.63 -17.09
CA ILE A 261 4.35 -13.45 -17.94
C ILE A 261 3.45 -13.78 -19.14
N ALA A 262 3.72 -14.90 -19.82
CA ALA A 262 2.91 -15.34 -20.96
C ALA A 262 1.44 -15.66 -20.61
N ALA A 263 1.16 -15.94 -19.35
CA ALA A 263 -0.19 -16.24 -18.85
C ALA A 263 -0.97 -14.99 -18.37
N ILE A 264 -0.36 -13.80 -18.36
CA ILE A 264 -1.03 -12.54 -17.99
C ILE A 264 -2.01 -12.15 -19.11
N ASP A 265 -3.25 -11.81 -18.75
CA ASP A 265 -4.23 -11.36 -19.75
C ASP A 265 -3.94 -9.96 -20.29
N VAL A 266 -3.70 -9.02 -19.38
CA VAL A 266 -3.38 -7.63 -19.71
C VAL A 266 -2.27 -7.15 -18.80
N PRO A 267 -1.05 -6.99 -19.32
CA PRO A 267 0.05 -6.42 -18.55
C PRO A 267 -0.10 -4.89 -18.50
N TYR A 268 0.03 -4.35 -17.30
CA TYR A 268 0.11 -2.92 -17.06
C TYR A 268 1.51 -2.53 -16.64
N LYS A 269 1.93 -1.32 -17.00
CA LYS A 269 3.24 -0.77 -16.64
C LYS A 269 3.09 0.63 -16.06
N TRP A 270 3.88 0.96 -15.02
CA TRP A 270 3.91 2.30 -14.44
C TRP A 270 5.29 2.64 -13.87
N ALA A 271 5.62 3.93 -13.92
CA ALA A 271 6.79 4.45 -13.24
C ALA A 271 6.58 4.43 -11.72
N LEU A 272 7.54 3.91 -10.99
CA LEU A 272 7.53 3.99 -9.54
C LEU A 272 8.09 5.35 -9.12
N MET A 273 7.24 6.15 -8.51
CA MET A 273 7.57 7.49 -8.05
C MET A 273 7.90 7.49 -6.56
N ILE A 274 8.84 8.32 -6.15
CA ILE A 274 9.25 8.51 -4.78
C ILE A 274 9.14 9.98 -4.37
N ARG A 275 9.01 10.19 -3.08
CA ARG A 275 9.16 11.48 -2.42
C ARG A 275 10.00 11.30 -1.16
N GLU A 276 10.77 12.31 -0.81
CA GLU A 276 11.37 12.34 0.51
C GLU A 276 10.28 12.40 1.59
N PRO A 277 10.46 11.67 2.70
CA PRO A 277 9.53 11.75 3.83
C PRO A 277 9.37 13.20 4.31
N MET A 278 8.14 13.65 4.41
CA MET A 278 7.83 14.99 4.91
C MET A 278 8.16 15.12 6.40
N ALA A 279 8.69 16.28 6.80
CA ALA A 279 8.92 16.60 8.22
C ALA A 279 7.64 17.09 8.93
N ARG A 280 6.57 17.38 8.19
CA ARG A 280 5.33 17.94 8.71
C ARG A 280 4.16 17.58 7.80
N TRP A 281 3.00 17.22 8.39
CA TRP A 281 1.78 16.81 7.67
C TRP A 281 0.58 17.71 7.96
N SER A 282 0.63 18.45 9.05
CA SER A 282 -0.51 19.20 9.58
C SER A 282 -0.29 20.70 9.55
N VAL A 283 -1.32 21.47 9.17
CA VAL A 283 -1.37 22.93 9.21
C VAL A 283 -2.74 23.33 9.72
N GLY A 284 -2.80 23.97 10.89
CA GLY A 284 -4.07 24.43 11.48
C GLY A 284 -5.06 23.28 11.68
N HIS A 285 -6.15 23.31 10.94
CA HIS A 285 -7.25 22.34 10.99
C HIS A 285 -7.21 21.34 9.80
N ALA A 286 -6.07 21.13 9.18
CA ALA A 286 -5.91 20.20 8.07
C ALA A 286 -4.66 19.34 8.25
N THR A 287 -4.73 18.07 7.84
CA THR A 287 -3.62 17.11 7.85
C THR A 287 -3.65 16.20 6.64
N LEU A 288 -2.56 15.46 6.43
CA LEU A 288 -2.42 14.45 5.38
C LEU A 288 -2.35 13.05 5.98
N LEU A 289 -2.67 12.03 5.17
CA LEU A 289 -2.41 10.62 5.47
C LEU A 289 -2.14 9.81 4.20
N GLY A 290 -1.49 8.66 4.37
CA GLY A 290 -1.21 7.73 3.27
C GLY A 290 -0.28 8.33 2.23
N ASP A 291 -0.49 7.99 0.95
CA ASP A 291 0.37 8.44 -0.15
C ASP A 291 0.36 9.96 -0.37
N ALA A 292 -0.56 10.69 0.25
CA ALA A 292 -0.54 12.16 0.23
C ALA A 292 0.67 12.74 1.01
N CYS A 293 1.19 12.02 2.00
CA CYS A 293 2.34 12.47 2.80
C CYS A 293 3.56 11.53 2.74
N HIS A 294 3.40 10.23 2.51
CA HIS A 294 4.50 9.26 2.53
C HIS A 294 4.37 8.17 1.45
N PRO A 295 4.27 8.54 0.16
CA PRO A 295 4.27 7.55 -0.91
C PRO A 295 5.55 6.71 -0.83
N THR A 296 5.44 5.40 -1.07
CA THR A 296 6.53 4.46 -0.89
C THR A 296 6.63 3.48 -2.04
N LEU A 297 7.85 3.00 -2.32
CA LEU A 297 8.03 1.86 -3.21
C LEU A 297 7.36 0.60 -2.61
N PRO A 298 6.89 -0.34 -3.43
CA PRO A 298 6.14 -1.51 -2.95
C PRO A 298 7.01 -2.60 -2.29
N PHE A 299 8.31 -2.40 -2.13
CA PHE A 299 9.31 -3.44 -1.84
C PHE A 299 9.38 -3.90 -0.38
N LEU A 300 8.65 -3.24 0.53
CA LEU A 300 8.34 -3.75 1.88
C LEU A 300 6.87 -4.14 2.04
N ALA A 301 6.03 -3.96 1.00
CA ALA A 301 4.59 -4.21 1.05
C ALA A 301 3.87 -3.47 2.19
N GLN A 302 4.26 -2.21 2.49
CA GLN A 302 3.74 -1.45 3.63
C GLN A 302 2.89 -0.23 3.25
N GLY A 303 2.77 0.16 1.99
CA GLY A 303 2.00 1.36 1.61
C GLY A 303 0.56 1.32 2.12
N ALA A 304 -0.17 0.24 1.83
CA ALA A 304 -1.52 0.05 2.35
C ALA A 304 -1.54 -0.10 3.88
N GLY A 305 -0.56 -0.81 4.45
CA GLY A 305 -0.42 -0.96 5.91
C GLY A 305 -0.26 0.38 6.63
N MET A 306 0.63 1.25 6.12
CA MET A 306 0.80 2.60 6.67
C MET A 306 -0.50 3.42 6.62
N ALA A 307 -1.20 3.38 5.48
CA ALA A 307 -2.46 4.11 5.31
C ALA A 307 -3.57 3.60 6.25
N LEU A 308 -3.63 2.29 6.52
CA LEU A 308 -4.52 1.69 7.51
C LEU A 308 -4.17 2.15 8.93
N GLU A 309 -2.89 2.09 9.31
CA GLU A 309 -2.40 2.58 10.61
C GLU A 309 -2.72 4.08 10.80
N ASP A 310 -2.49 4.90 9.78
CA ASP A 310 -2.77 6.34 9.80
C ASP A 310 -4.25 6.62 10.05
N GLY A 311 -5.13 5.98 9.26
CA GLY A 311 -6.56 6.16 9.37
C GLY A 311 -7.13 5.75 10.74
N TYR A 312 -6.57 4.73 11.35
CA TYR A 312 -6.96 4.28 12.68
C TYR A 312 -6.42 5.20 13.78
N LEU A 313 -5.14 5.59 13.71
CA LEU A 313 -4.52 6.43 14.73
C LEU A 313 -5.04 7.86 14.75
N ILE A 314 -5.32 8.46 13.58
CA ILE A 314 -5.93 9.81 13.55
C ILE A 314 -7.29 9.80 14.23
N ALA A 315 -8.09 8.74 14.07
CA ALA A 315 -9.37 8.62 14.73
C ALA A 315 -9.20 8.48 16.26
N ARG A 316 -8.20 7.75 16.74
CA ARG A 316 -7.88 7.65 18.18
C ARG A 316 -7.43 9.00 18.74
N CYS A 317 -6.56 9.73 18.05
CA CYS A 317 -6.09 11.05 18.46
C CYS A 317 -7.25 12.06 18.56
N LEU A 318 -8.12 12.09 17.55
CA LEU A 318 -9.30 12.96 17.56
C LEU A 318 -10.32 12.56 18.63
N ALA A 319 -10.49 11.27 18.93
CA ALA A 319 -11.35 10.83 20.01
C ALA A 319 -10.83 11.25 21.39
N ARG A 320 -9.52 11.27 21.59
CA ARG A 320 -8.85 11.68 22.83
C ARG A 320 -8.89 13.20 23.02
N HIS A 321 -8.75 13.97 21.95
CA HIS A 321 -8.70 15.44 21.95
C HIS A 321 -9.89 16.05 21.21
N ARG A 322 -11.13 15.65 21.57
CA ARG A 322 -12.36 16.01 20.82
C ARG A 322 -12.62 17.52 20.66
N HIS A 323 -12.05 18.34 21.54
CA HIS A 323 -12.26 19.78 21.56
C HIS A 323 -11.04 20.58 21.12
N ASP A 324 -9.96 19.90 20.76
CA ASP A 324 -8.71 20.50 20.30
C ASP A 324 -8.17 19.76 19.08
N ALA A 325 -8.69 20.13 17.91
CA ALA A 325 -8.28 19.50 16.66
C ALA A 325 -6.78 19.69 16.35
N PRO A 326 -6.18 20.90 16.51
CA PRO A 326 -4.75 21.07 16.32
C PRO A 326 -3.89 20.17 17.21
N GLN A 327 -4.25 19.99 18.48
CA GLN A 327 -3.53 19.09 19.39
C GLN A 327 -3.67 17.62 18.93
N ALA A 328 -4.86 17.19 18.52
CA ALA A 328 -5.06 15.84 17.97
C ALA A 328 -4.20 15.58 16.74
N LEU A 329 -4.13 16.56 15.81
CA LEU A 329 -3.34 16.45 14.61
C LEU A 329 -1.83 16.44 14.90
N ALA A 330 -1.35 17.28 15.81
CA ALA A 330 0.04 17.29 16.23
C ALA A 330 0.45 15.94 16.87
N ARG A 331 -0.44 15.34 17.67
CA ARG A 331 -0.20 14.03 18.27
C ARG A 331 -0.17 12.92 17.23
N TYR A 332 -1.12 12.90 16.31
CA TYR A 332 -1.14 11.98 15.18
C TYR A 332 0.16 12.05 14.36
N GLU A 333 0.55 13.24 13.96
CA GLU A 333 1.78 13.50 13.20
C GLU A 333 3.01 12.97 13.93
N ALA A 334 3.17 13.31 15.22
CA ALA A 334 4.30 12.87 16.04
C ALA A 334 4.41 11.34 16.16
N LEU A 335 3.27 10.63 16.19
CA LEU A 335 3.24 9.16 16.25
C LEU A 335 3.65 8.50 14.94
N ARG A 336 3.47 9.19 13.81
CA ARG A 336 3.60 8.57 12.49
C ARG A 336 4.87 8.94 11.73
N LEU A 337 5.40 10.14 11.90
CA LEU A 337 6.52 10.67 11.11
C LEU A 337 7.72 9.74 11.07
N GLU A 338 8.24 9.33 12.21
CA GLU A 338 9.45 8.50 12.27
C GLU A 338 9.21 7.11 11.67
N ARG A 339 8.08 6.47 12.04
CA ARG A 339 7.75 5.14 11.54
C ARG A 339 7.59 5.10 10.02
N THR A 340 6.82 6.03 9.46
CA THR A 340 6.59 6.07 8.01
C THR A 340 7.86 6.43 7.25
N ALA A 341 8.66 7.37 7.75
CA ALA A 341 9.95 7.71 7.15
C ALA A 341 10.91 6.50 7.14
N ARG A 342 10.97 5.72 8.23
CA ARG A 342 11.76 4.49 8.29
C ARG A 342 11.28 3.46 7.27
N ILE A 343 9.96 3.30 7.08
CA ILE A 343 9.39 2.39 6.09
C ILE A 343 9.72 2.85 4.67
N VAL A 344 9.53 4.12 4.36
CA VAL A 344 9.83 4.68 3.02
C VAL A 344 11.30 4.46 2.65
N ARG A 345 12.23 4.80 3.55
CA ARG A 345 13.68 4.60 3.32
C ARG A 345 14.05 3.11 3.24
N GLY A 346 13.46 2.28 4.12
CA GLY A 346 13.67 0.83 4.11
C GLY A 346 13.17 0.17 2.83
N SER A 347 12.04 0.64 2.30
CA SER A 347 11.50 0.18 1.02
C SER A 347 12.41 0.55 -0.15
N ALA A 348 12.90 1.77 -0.19
CA ALA A 348 13.88 2.20 -1.20
C ALA A 348 15.19 1.39 -1.13
N ALA A 349 15.69 1.10 0.08
CA ALA A 349 16.89 0.28 0.27
C ALA A 349 16.72 -1.17 -0.24
N ASN A 350 15.50 -1.70 -0.29
CA ASN A 350 15.25 -3.04 -0.84
C ASN A 350 15.48 -3.13 -2.35
N THR A 351 15.40 -2.02 -3.09
CA THR A 351 15.78 -2.00 -4.52
C THR A 351 17.20 -2.54 -4.71
N GLN A 352 18.17 -2.00 -3.97
CA GLN A 352 19.57 -2.42 -4.06
C GLN A 352 19.79 -3.88 -3.62
N ARG A 353 18.94 -4.41 -2.73
CA ARG A 353 19.03 -5.83 -2.31
C ARG A 353 18.45 -6.77 -3.36
N PHE A 354 17.32 -6.44 -3.93
CA PHE A 354 16.64 -7.28 -4.91
C PHE A 354 17.30 -7.24 -6.28
N HIS A 355 17.99 -6.14 -6.61
CA HIS A 355 18.63 -5.87 -7.90
C HIS A 355 20.15 -5.95 -7.83
N ASN A 356 20.72 -6.57 -6.79
CA ASN A 356 22.16 -6.54 -6.54
C ASN A 356 22.95 -7.19 -7.65
N PRO A 357 24.04 -6.55 -8.15
CA PRO A 357 24.94 -7.14 -9.17
C PRO A 357 25.54 -8.49 -8.78
N ALA A 358 25.70 -8.78 -7.49
CA ALA A 358 26.16 -10.09 -6.99
C ALA A 358 25.24 -11.25 -7.39
N LEU A 359 23.98 -10.96 -7.74
CA LEU A 359 23.02 -11.95 -8.24
C LEU A 359 23.24 -12.39 -9.69
N ALA A 360 24.18 -11.75 -10.42
CA ALA A 360 24.41 -12.04 -11.83
C ALA A 360 24.96 -13.46 -12.08
N HIS A 361 25.76 -13.99 -11.15
CA HIS A 361 26.39 -15.30 -11.25
C HIS A 361 25.94 -16.23 -10.12
N ALA A 362 25.53 -17.46 -10.45
CA ALA A 362 24.88 -18.39 -9.52
C ALA A 362 25.71 -18.66 -8.24
N GLU A 363 27.03 -18.81 -8.35
CA GLU A 363 27.91 -19.08 -7.20
C GLU A 363 27.91 -17.91 -6.19
N GLY A 364 28.14 -16.68 -6.65
CA GLY A 364 28.12 -15.50 -5.79
C GLY A 364 26.70 -15.13 -5.30
N ALA A 365 25.68 -15.49 -6.08
CA ALA A 365 24.30 -15.25 -5.71
C ALA A 365 23.87 -16.07 -4.50
N ALA A 366 24.27 -17.34 -4.39
CA ALA A 366 23.94 -18.18 -3.24
C ALA A 366 24.49 -17.59 -1.93
N GLU A 367 25.79 -17.24 -1.91
CA GLU A 367 26.41 -16.60 -0.75
C GLU A 367 25.75 -15.26 -0.40
N TYR A 368 25.38 -14.48 -1.41
CA TYR A 368 24.72 -13.21 -1.22
C TYR A 368 23.32 -13.42 -0.59
N VAL A 369 22.53 -14.37 -1.11
CA VAL A 369 21.19 -14.69 -0.60
C VAL A 369 21.29 -15.22 0.82
N ASP A 370 22.14 -16.18 1.13
CA ASP A 370 22.33 -16.75 2.45
C ASP A 370 22.69 -15.68 3.51
N ARG A 371 23.53 -14.71 3.12
CA ARG A 371 23.88 -13.59 3.99
C ARG A 371 22.76 -12.57 4.15
N GLU A 372 22.16 -12.11 3.02
CA GLU A 372 21.18 -11.00 3.06
C GLU A 372 19.81 -11.44 3.58
N TRP A 373 19.45 -12.70 3.41
CA TRP A 373 18.20 -13.28 3.90
C TRP A 373 18.39 -14.32 5.00
N SER A 374 19.50 -14.21 5.75
CA SER A 374 19.65 -14.97 7.01
C SER A 374 18.47 -14.66 7.95
N GLU A 375 18.08 -15.62 8.79
CA GLU A 375 16.96 -15.48 9.72
C GLU A 375 17.08 -14.24 10.60
N GLU A 376 18.30 -13.94 11.09
CA GLU A 376 18.59 -12.78 11.92
C GLU A 376 18.30 -11.46 11.18
N ARG A 377 18.80 -11.28 9.96
CA ARG A 377 18.57 -10.09 9.14
C ARG A 377 17.12 -9.93 8.71
N VAL A 378 16.44 -11.03 8.46
CA VAL A 378 15.01 -11.03 8.14
C VAL A 378 14.21 -10.56 9.36
N LYS A 379 14.48 -11.08 10.55
CA LYS A 379 13.84 -10.63 11.78
C LYS A 379 14.09 -9.14 12.04
N GLU A 380 15.32 -8.66 11.90
CA GLU A 380 15.68 -7.24 12.06
C GLU A 380 14.90 -6.33 11.11
N ARG A 381 14.66 -6.77 9.85
CA ARG A 381 13.96 -5.99 8.82
C ARG A 381 12.46 -5.96 9.00
N TYR A 382 11.85 -7.06 9.46
CA TYR A 382 10.39 -7.23 9.37
C TYR A 382 9.69 -7.27 10.73
N ASN A 383 10.32 -7.74 11.82
CA ASN A 383 9.63 -7.86 13.12
C ASN A 383 9.06 -6.54 13.61
N TRP A 384 9.86 -5.48 13.61
CA TRP A 384 9.40 -4.14 14.03
C TRP A 384 8.25 -3.58 13.18
N LEU A 385 8.08 -4.06 11.93
CA LEU A 385 6.93 -3.74 11.08
C LEU A 385 5.68 -4.46 11.57
N PHE A 386 5.81 -5.78 11.78
CA PHE A 386 4.68 -6.67 12.06
C PHE A 386 4.20 -6.57 13.50
N GLU A 387 5.11 -6.33 14.44
CA GLU A 387 4.83 -6.17 15.87
C GLU A 387 4.11 -4.85 16.21
N TYR A 388 4.10 -3.89 15.29
CA TYR A 388 3.53 -2.58 15.57
C TYR A 388 2.05 -2.67 15.93
N ASP A 389 1.74 -2.27 17.14
CA ASP A 389 0.40 -2.33 17.70
C ASP A 389 -0.21 -0.93 17.83
N VAL A 390 -1.11 -0.60 16.92
CA VAL A 390 -1.83 0.68 16.91
C VAL A 390 -2.72 0.88 18.15
N ASP A 391 -3.07 -0.19 18.89
CA ASP A 391 -3.85 -0.10 20.13
C ASP A 391 -2.96 0.23 21.34
N ALA A 392 -1.71 -0.28 21.34
CA ALA A 392 -0.75 -0.07 22.42
C ALA A 392 -0.06 1.30 22.38
N VAL A 393 -0.16 2.02 21.26
CA VAL A 393 0.40 3.37 21.14
C VAL A 393 -0.34 4.33 22.09
N GLU A 394 0.42 5.01 22.96
CA GLU A 394 -0.13 6.09 23.81
C GLU A 394 -0.57 7.27 22.95
N ILE A 395 -1.76 7.82 23.23
CA ILE A 395 -2.37 8.97 22.55
C ILE A 395 -2.33 10.20 23.44
#